data_a98f83c6a1eaca7405c6a5e6547f3840
#
_entry.id   a98f83c6a1eaca7405c6a5e6547f3840
#
_cell.length_a   1.000
_cell.length_b   1.000
_cell.length_c   1.000
_cell.angle_alpha   90.00
_cell.angle_beta   90.00
_cell.angle_gamma   90.00
#
_symmetry.space_group_name_H-M   'P 1'
#
loop_
_entity.id
_entity.type
_entity.pdbx_description
1 polymer ?
#
loop_
_entity_poly.entity_id
_entity_poly.type
_entity_poly.pdbx_seq_one_letter_code
_entity_poly.pdbx_strand_id
1 'polypeptide(L)'
;MQRCGWVSQDPLYIAYHDKEWGVPETDSNKLFEMICLEGQQAGLSWITVLKKRENYRHAFHHFDPEKVAAMTEEDVESLVLDAGIIRHRGKIQAIIGNARAFLTMAQNGESFSEFVWSFVDNQPQVTRAANLSDIPTSTPASDALSKALKKRGFKFVGTTICYSFMQACGLVNDHVTSCICYPGEQHDS
;
A
#
# COMPACT_ATOMS: atom_id res chain seq x y z
N MET A 1 -19.34 -17.11 -10.30
CA MET A 1 -18.53 -16.51 -9.21
C MET A 1 -18.41 -15.00 -9.41
N GLN A 2 -18.71 -14.24 -8.39
CA GLN A 2 -18.72 -12.79 -8.49
C GLN A 2 -17.52 -12.20 -7.73
N ARG A 3 -16.85 -11.21 -8.33
CA ARG A 3 -15.76 -10.43 -7.71
C ARG A 3 -16.17 -8.98 -7.56
N CYS A 4 -15.38 -8.21 -6.83
CA CYS A 4 -15.58 -6.76 -6.76
C CYS A 4 -15.54 -6.14 -8.18
N GLY A 5 -16.38 -5.14 -8.43
CA GLY A 5 -16.58 -4.59 -9.77
C GLY A 5 -15.38 -3.87 -10.39
N TRP A 6 -14.34 -3.58 -9.59
CA TRP A 6 -13.12 -2.95 -10.09
C TRP A 6 -12.14 -3.94 -10.76
N VAL A 7 -12.35 -5.26 -10.57
CA VAL A 7 -11.48 -6.30 -11.12
C VAL A 7 -11.78 -6.49 -12.61
N SER A 8 -10.74 -6.45 -13.43
CA SER A 8 -10.84 -6.71 -14.87
C SER A 8 -10.68 -8.21 -15.17
N GLN A 9 -10.58 -8.56 -16.46
CA GLN A 9 -10.28 -9.92 -16.92
C GLN A 9 -8.78 -10.25 -16.90
N ASP A 10 -7.93 -9.29 -16.53
CA ASP A 10 -6.48 -9.49 -16.46
C ASP A 10 -6.13 -10.50 -15.35
N PRO A 11 -5.45 -11.61 -15.67
CA PRO A 11 -5.11 -12.63 -14.67
C PRO A 11 -4.28 -12.09 -13.50
N LEU A 12 -3.43 -11.11 -13.73
CA LEU A 12 -2.64 -10.46 -12.67
C LEU A 12 -3.54 -9.73 -11.70
N TYR A 13 -4.54 -9.00 -12.21
CA TYR A 13 -5.49 -8.25 -11.37
C TYR A 13 -6.40 -9.19 -10.58
N ILE A 14 -6.86 -10.27 -11.22
CA ILE A 14 -7.66 -11.30 -10.56
C ILE A 14 -6.88 -11.94 -9.41
N ALA A 15 -5.63 -12.33 -9.64
CA ALA A 15 -4.79 -12.93 -8.60
C ALA A 15 -4.53 -11.97 -7.45
N TYR A 16 -4.26 -10.70 -7.74
CA TYR A 16 -4.10 -9.66 -6.73
C TYR A 16 -5.36 -9.52 -5.86
N HIS A 17 -6.53 -9.39 -6.50
CA HIS A 17 -7.80 -9.29 -5.80
C HIS A 17 -8.07 -10.51 -4.91
N ASP A 18 -7.88 -11.72 -5.46
CA ASP A 18 -8.28 -12.96 -4.80
C ASP A 18 -7.32 -13.36 -3.67
N LYS A 19 -6.03 -13.00 -3.77
CA LYS A 19 -4.99 -13.53 -2.88
C LYS A 19 -4.31 -12.48 -1.99
N GLU A 20 -4.36 -11.21 -2.37
CA GLU A 20 -3.63 -10.15 -1.65
C GLU A 20 -4.55 -9.09 -1.04
N TRP A 21 -5.44 -8.51 -1.85
CA TRP A 21 -6.25 -7.38 -1.44
C TRP A 21 -7.21 -7.78 -0.30
N GLY A 22 -7.15 -7.05 0.82
CA GLY A 22 -7.96 -7.32 2.00
C GLY A 22 -7.40 -8.42 2.91
N VAL A 23 -6.28 -9.04 2.56
CA VAL A 23 -5.60 -10.03 3.41
C VAL A 23 -4.70 -9.29 4.40
N PRO A 24 -4.83 -9.51 5.73
CA PRO A 24 -4.01 -8.83 6.72
C PRO A 24 -2.51 -9.09 6.51
N GLU A 25 -1.73 -8.01 6.43
CA GLU A 25 -0.28 -8.05 6.34
C GLU A 25 0.32 -7.44 7.60
N THR A 26 1.22 -8.17 8.25
CA THR A 26 1.86 -7.75 9.51
C THR A 26 3.37 -7.64 9.42
N ASP A 27 3.98 -8.02 8.31
CA ASP A 27 5.41 -7.86 8.10
C ASP A 27 5.74 -6.39 7.79
N SER A 28 6.60 -5.76 8.61
CA SER A 28 6.95 -4.35 8.48
C SER A 28 7.57 -4.02 7.11
N ASN A 29 8.40 -4.90 6.55
CA ASN A 29 9.05 -4.65 5.25
C ASN A 29 8.05 -4.75 4.10
N LYS A 30 7.11 -5.69 4.15
CA LYS A 30 6.03 -5.80 3.17
C LYS A 30 5.06 -4.62 3.25
N LEU A 31 4.75 -4.15 4.45
CA LEU A 31 3.97 -2.93 4.65
C LEU A 31 4.68 -1.71 4.08
N PHE A 32 6.00 -1.62 4.27
CA PHE A 32 6.83 -0.56 3.68
C PHE A 32 6.79 -0.62 2.15
N GLU A 33 6.97 -1.79 1.55
CA GLU A 33 6.84 -1.98 0.10
C GLU A 33 5.49 -1.47 -0.41
N MET A 34 4.42 -1.87 0.26
CA MET A 34 3.06 -1.51 -0.16
C MET A 34 2.77 -0.02 -0.04
N ILE A 35 3.18 0.63 1.04
CA ILE A 35 2.96 2.09 1.16
C ILE A 35 3.74 2.85 0.09
N CYS A 36 4.93 2.41 -0.27
CA CYS A 36 5.71 3.00 -1.34
C CYS A 36 5.05 2.79 -2.71
N LEU A 37 4.58 1.57 -3.01
CA LEU A 37 3.90 1.28 -4.26
C LEU A 37 2.57 2.03 -4.40
N GLU A 38 1.80 2.13 -3.33
CA GLU A 38 0.55 2.91 -3.33
C GLU A 38 0.83 4.39 -3.63
N GLY A 39 1.91 4.94 -3.11
CA GLY A 39 2.34 6.30 -3.41
C GLY A 39 2.66 6.52 -4.90
N GLN A 40 3.14 5.48 -5.60
CA GLN A 40 3.39 5.55 -7.04
C GLN A 40 2.10 5.68 -7.86
N GLN A 41 0.97 5.22 -7.29
CA GLN A 41 -0.33 5.28 -7.96
C GLN A 41 -0.85 6.71 -8.11
N ALA A 42 -0.41 7.68 -7.34
CA ALA A 42 -0.95 9.03 -7.36
C ALA A 42 -1.11 9.56 -8.81
N GLY A 43 -2.34 9.88 -9.19
CA GLY A 43 -2.69 10.31 -10.55
C GLY A 43 -2.81 9.18 -11.59
N LEU A 44 -2.67 7.92 -11.20
CA LEU A 44 -2.69 6.74 -12.08
C LEU A 44 -3.65 5.68 -11.55
N SER A 45 -3.89 4.63 -12.33
CA SER A 45 -4.63 3.45 -11.88
C SER A 45 -3.70 2.46 -11.18
N TRP A 46 -4.27 1.70 -10.22
CA TRP A 46 -3.48 0.69 -9.50
C TRP A 46 -2.93 -0.40 -10.43
N ILE A 47 -3.70 -0.84 -11.43
CA ILE A 47 -3.21 -1.87 -12.37
C ILE A 47 -1.94 -1.42 -13.10
N THR A 48 -1.78 -0.13 -13.36
CA THR A 48 -0.56 0.42 -13.97
C THR A 48 0.66 0.18 -13.08
N VAL A 49 0.53 0.41 -11.78
CA VAL A 49 1.59 0.16 -10.79
C VAL A 49 1.79 -1.34 -10.62
N LEU A 50 0.71 -2.11 -10.48
CA LEU A 50 0.76 -3.55 -10.27
C LEU A 50 1.53 -4.26 -11.39
N LYS A 51 1.32 -3.87 -12.64
CA LYS A 51 2.05 -4.41 -13.79
C LYS A 51 3.56 -4.11 -13.77
N LYS A 52 3.95 -3.07 -13.04
CA LYS A 52 5.35 -2.65 -12.90
C LYS A 52 5.99 -3.12 -11.59
N ARG A 53 5.24 -3.83 -10.75
CA ARG A 53 5.67 -4.18 -9.38
C ARG A 53 7.01 -4.94 -9.36
N GLU A 54 7.19 -5.93 -10.22
CA GLU A 54 8.45 -6.69 -10.28
C GLU A 54 9.62 -5.80 -10.73
N ASN A 55 9.38 -4.87 -11.65
CA ASN A 55 10.38 -3.90 -12.06
C ASN A 55 10.76 -2.96 -10.91
N TYR A 56 9.78 -2.53 -10.11
CA TYR A 56 10.05 -1.76 -8.89
C TYR A 56 10.89 -2.54 -7.88
N ARG A 57 10.57 -3.82 -7.69
CA ARG A 57 11.36 -4.68 -6.78
C ARG A 57 12.82 -4.77 -7.25
N HIS A 58 13.05 -4.95 -8.53
CA HIS A 58 14.42 -4.95 -9.07
C HIS A 58 15.11 -3.59 -8.93
N ALA A 59 14.42 -2.50 -9.26
CA ALA A 59 14.97 -1.15 -9.21
C ALA A 59 15.30 -0.69 -7.80
N PHE A 60 14.56 -1.12 -6.79
CA PHE A 60 14.66 -0.68 -5.41
C PHE A 60 15.10 -1.79 -4.45
N HIS A 61 15.99 -2.67 -4.90
CA HIS A 61 16.63 -3.71 -4.05
C HIS A 61 15.63 -4.55 -3.27
N HIS A 62 14.52 -4.95 -3.91
CA HIS A 62 13.42 -5.70 -3.31
C HIS A 62 12.83 -5.02 -2.07
N PHE A 63 12.85 -3.70 -2.07
CA PHE A 63 12.37 -2.85 -0.95
C PHE A 63 13.04 -3.16 0.38
N ASP A 64 14.31 -3.55 0.36
CA ASP A 64 15.14 -3.58 1.55
C ASP A 64 15.38 -2.14 2.01
N PRO A 65 14.84 -1.72 3.18
CA PRO A 65 14.88 -0.31 3.57
C PRO A 65 16.29 0.25 3.71
N GLU A 66 17.26 -0.57 4.18
CA GLU A 66 18.65 -0.14 4.33
C GLU A 66 19.30 0.15 2.97
N LYS A 67 19.10 -0.74 2.00
CA LYS A 67 19.64 -0.57 0.66
C LYS A 67 18.99 0.58 -0.08
N VAL A 68 17.67 0.71 0.05
CA VAL A 68 16.94 1.82 -0.57
C VAL A 68 17.35 3.16 0.04
N ALA A 69 17.49 3.25 1.35
CA ALA A 69 17.91 4.46 2.04
C ALA A 69 19.32 4.91 1.64
N ALA A 70 20.19 3.98 1.23
CA ALA A 70 21.55 4.26 0.77
C ALA A 70 21.64 4.68 -0.69
N MET A 71 20.53 4.66 -1.45
CA MET A 71 20.51 5.07 -2.85
C MET A 71 20.84 6.57 -3.00
N THR A 72 21.53 6.88 -4.07
CA THR A 72 22.11 8.21 -4.33
C THR A 72 21.36 8.96 -5.43
N GLU A 73 21.72 10.24 -5.63
CA GLU A 73 21.21 11.04 -6.77
C GLU A 73 21.57 10.41 -8.12
N GLU A 74 22.72 9.73 -8.23
CA GLU A 74 23.09 8.99 -9.46
C GLU A 74 22.12 7.85 -9.72
N ASP A 75 21.67 7.15 -8.68
CA ASP A 75 20.65 6.13 -8.80
C ASP A 75 19.31 6.73 -9.28
N VAL A 76 18.93 7.88 -8.77
CA VAL A 76 17.73 8.61 -9.20
C VAL A 76 17.85 8.97 -10.69
N GLU A 77 18.99 9.48 -11.14
CA GLU A 77 19.21 9.83 -12.54
C GLU A 77 19.08 8.60 -13.46
N SER A 78 19.56 7.46 -13.04
CA SER A 78 19.39 6.19 -13.77
C SER A 78 17.93 5.75 -13.81
N LEU A 79 17.22 5.85 -12.69
CA LEU A 79 15.83 5.38 -12.56
C LEU A 79 14.83 6.24 -13.34
N VAL A 80 15.08 7.54 -13.51
CA VAL A 80 14.21 8.40 -14.34
C VAL A 80 14.27 8.01 -15.83
N LEU A 81 15.24 7.21 -16.22
CA LEU A 81 15.38 6.67 -17.58
C LEU A 81 14.82 5.24 -17.71
N ASP A 82 14.47 4.60 -16.60
CA ASP A 82 13.97 3.22 -16.58
C ASP A 82 12.49 3.17 -16.98
N ALA A 83 12.21 2.66 -18.18
CA ALA A 83 10.85 2.50 -18.68
C ALA A 83 10.05 1.42 -17.94
N GLY A 84 10.71 0.58 -17.13
CA GLY A 84 10.06 -0.46 -16.33
C GLY A 84 9.29 0.08 -15.12
N ILE A 85 9.57 1.31 -14.73
CA ILE A 85 8.88 2.00 -13.64
C ILE A 85 8.26 3.31 -14.12
N ILE A 86 7.47 3.95 -13.25
CA ILE A 86 6.94 5.29 -13.55
C ILE A 86 8.09 6.29 -13.43
N ARG A 87 8.41 6.96 -14.55
CA ARG A 87 9.58 7.86 -14.66
C ARG A 87 9.24 9.26 -14.12
N HIS A 88 8.94 9.33 -12.84
CA HIS A 88 8.59 10.56 -12.13
C HIS A 88 9.62 10.75 -11.01
N ARG A 89 10.49 11.75 -11.18
CA ARG A 89 11.60 12.01 -10.24
C ARG A 89 11.13 12.14 -8.79
N GLY A 90 10.08 12.93 -8.54
CA GLY A 90 9.55 13.13 -7.19
C GLY A 90 9.06 11.83 -6.56
N LYS A 91 8.42 10.96 -7.32
CA LYS A 91 7.95 9.65 -6.84
C LYS A 91 9.13 8.70 -6.55
N ILE A 92 10.17 8.72 -7.37
CA ILE A 92 11.40 7.94 -7.15
C ILE A 92 12.09 8.39 -5.87
N GLN A 93 12.30 9.70 -5.72
CA GLN A 93 12.90 10.29 -4.53
C GLN A 93 12.08 10.00 -3.27
N ALA A 94 10.76 9.94 -3.40
CA ALA A 94 9.86 9.63 -2.27
C ALA A 94 10.10 8.22 -1.72
N ILE A 95 10.33 7.22 -2.56
CA ILE A 95 10.63 5.85 -2.10
C ILE A 95 11.91 5.86 -1.26
N ILE A 96 12.95 6.55 -1.72
CA ILE A 96 14.23 6.65 -0.99
C ILE A 96 14.05 7.40 0.33
N GLY A 97 13.34 8.52 0.31
CA GLY A 97 13.04 9.29 1.52
C GLY A 97 12.18 8.51 2.51
N ASN A 98 11.21 7.75 2.02
CA ASN A 98 10.37 6.88 2.84
C ASN A 98 11.19 5.77 3.52
N ALA A 99 12.18 5.21 2.83
CA ALA A 99 13.09 4.23 3.42
C ALA A 99 13.89 4.83 4.59
N ARG A 100 14.38 6.06 4.41
CA ARG A 100 15.10 6.78 5.48
C ARG A 100 14.20 7.05 6.68
N ALA A 101 12.95 7.46 6.44
CA ALA A 101 11.97 7.67 7.50
C ALA A 101 11.63 6.35 8.23
N PHE A 102 11.47 5.26 7.49
CA PHE A 102 11.25 3.92 8.04
C PHE A 102 12.40 3.50 8.98
N LEU A 103 13.64 3.69 8.54
CA LEU A 103 14.81 3.36 9.37
C LEU A 103 14.90 4.24 10.61
N THR A 104 14.55 5.51 10.51
CA THR A 104 14.50 6.42 11.67
C THR A 104 13.48 5.93 12.69
N MET A 105 12.32 5.49 12.25
CA MET A 105 11.32 4.87 13.14
C MET A 105 11.90 3.65 13.85
N ALA A 106 12.52 2.75 13.11
CA ALA A 106 13.12 1.54 13.67
C ALA A 106 14.23 1.86 14.70
N GLN A 107 15.07 2.85 14.42
CA GLN A 107 16.10 3.32 15.35
C GLN A 107 15.52 3.90 16.63
N ASN A 108 14.33 4.49 16.56
CA ASN A 108 13.60 5.03 17.71
C ASN A 108 12.76 3.97 18.44
N GLY A 109 12.89 2.70 18.05
CA GLY A 109 12.15 1.60 18.67
C GLY A 109 10.71 1.45 18.19
N GLU A 110 10.32 2.13 17.12
CA GLU A 110 8.98 1.97 16.53
C GLU A 110 8.96 0.82 15.51
N SER A 111 8.08 -0.17 15.72
CA SER A 111 7.76 -1.17 14.71
C SER A 111 6.77 -0.56 13.71
N PHE A 112 7.11 -0.60 12.42
CA PHE A 112 6.21 -0.06 11.39
C PHE A 112 4.88 -0.81 11.36
N SER A 113 4.91 -2.13 11.52
CA SER A 113 3.70 -2.95 11.62
C SER A 113 2.81 -2.53 12.81
N GLU A 114 3.37 -2.47 14.00
CA GLU A 114 2.63 -2.04 15.19
C GLU A 114 2.07 -0.62 15.00
N PHE A 115 2.87 0.25 14.43
CA PHE A 115 2.46 1.63 14.17
C PHE A 115 1.24 1.70 13.26
N VAL A 116 1.27 1.07 12.08
CA VAL A 116 0.15 1.16 11.13
C VAL A 116 -1.11 0.46 11.66
N TRP A 117 -0.95 -0.69 12.31
CA TRP A 117 -2.07 -1.45 12.87
C TRP A 117 -2.72 -0.75 14.06
N SER A 118 -2.01 0.14 14.77
CA SER A 118 -2.58 0.91 15.88
C SER A 118 -3.73 1.81 15.45
N PHE A 119 -3.80 2.19 14.17
CA PHE A 119 -4.88 3.06 13.65
C PHE A 119 -6.20 2.33 13.47
N VAL A 120 -6.22 1.00 13.57
CA VAL A 120 -7.42 0.16 13.51
C VAL A 120 -7.54 -0.74 14.75
N ASP A 121 -6.97 -0.33 15.88
CA ASP A 121 -7.00 -1.06 17.16
C ASP A 121 -6.48 -2.50 17.03
N ASN A 122 -5.50 -2.72 16.15
CA ASN A 122 -4.86 -4.02 15.88
C ASN A 122 -5.83 -5.10 15.37
N GLN A 123 -6.94 -4.70 14.76
CA GLN A 123 -7.93 -5.62 14.22
C GLN A 123 -8.40 -5.19 12.83
N PRO A 124 -8.50 -6.11 11.87
CA PRO A 124 -9.08 -5.80 10.57
C PRO A 124 -10.50 -5.27 10.70
N GLN A 125 -10.82 -4.21 9.97
CA GLN A 125 -12.15 -3.61 9.94
C GLN A 125 -12.89 -4.08 8.68
N VAL A 126 -14.06 -4.68 8.83
CA VAL A 126 -14.90 -5.12 7.70
C VAL A 126 -15.96 -4.05 7.43
N THR A 127 -15.93 -3.48 6.22
CA THR A 127 -16.85 -2.39 5.85
C THR A 127 -18.28 -2.88 5.59
N ARG A 128 -18.44 -4.09 5.09
CA ARG A 128 -19.76 -4.69 4.75
C ARG A 128 -20.52 -3.91 3.68
N ALA A 129 -19.81 -3.40 2.69
CA ALA A 129 -20.41 -2.65 1.60
C ALA A 129 -21.16 -3.58 0.64
N ALA A 130 -22.39 -3.23 0.29
CA ALA A 130 -23.15 -3.96 -0.73
C ALA A 130 -22.72 -3.61 -2.16
N ASN A 131 -22.30 -2.35 -2.37
CA ASN A 131 -21.88 -1.82 -3.67
C ASN A 131 -20.56 -1.07 -3.56
N LEU A 132 -19.86 -0.90 -4.68
CA LEU A 132 -18.61 -0.12 -4.72
C LEU A 132 -18.84 1.33 -4.27
N SER A 133 -20.00 1.91 -4.57
CA SER A 133 -20.36 3.26 -4.15
C SER A 133 -20.46 3.45 -2.64
N ASP A 134 -20.62 2.36 -1.89
CA ASP A 134 -20.69 2.39 -0.42
C ASP A 134 -19.29 2.36 0.23
N ILE A 135 -18.24 2.11 -0.57
CA ILE A 135 -16.86 2.07 -0.09
C ILE A 135 -16.32 3.49 -0.03
N PRO A 136 -15.82 3.94 1.14
CA PRO A 136 -15.24 5.28 1.24
C PRO A 136 -13.90 5.36 0.51
N THR A 137 -13.46 6.58 0.21
CA THR A 137 -12.11 6.86 -0.32
C THR A 137 -11.14 7.29 0.77
N SER A 138 -11.65 7.62 1.93
CA SER A 138 -10.89 7.96 3.14
C SER A 138 -11.75 7.77 4.38
N THR A 139 -11.12 7.65 5.53
CA THR A 139 -11.77 7.51 6.84
C THR A 139 -11.01 8.35 7.86
N PRO A 140 -11.56 8.57 9.07
CA PRO A 140 -10.78 9.19 10.15
C PRO A 140 -9.46 8.45 10.45
N ALA A 141 -9.45 7.11 10.34
CA ALA A 141 -8.23 6.32 10.52
C ALA A 141 -7.18 6.61 9.44
N SER A 142 -7.60 6.69 8.15
CA SER A 142 -6.67 7.04 7.07
C SER A 142 -6.17 8.48 7.17
N ASP A 143 -7.01 9.40 7.62
CA ASP A 143 -6.61 10.79 7.87
C ASP A 143 -5.52 10.86 8.95
N ALA A 144 -5.71 10.14 10.05
CA ALA A 144 -4.76 10.07 11.16
C ALA A 144 -3.45 9.39 10.74
N LEU A 145 -3.52 8.29 9.99
CA LEU A 145 -2.36 7.60 9.46
C LEU A 145 -1.55 8.49 8.52
N SER A 146 -2.23 9.18 7.60
CA SER A 146 -1.60 10.14 6.68
C SER A 146 -0.84 11.22 7.43
N LYS A 147 -1.49 11.84 8.40
CA LYS A 147 -0.88 12.90 9.22
C LYS A 147 0.34 12.39 9.98
N ALA A 148 0.25 11.21 10.58
CA ALA A 148 1.34 10.62 11.34
C ALA A 148 2.53 10.23 10.46
N LEU A 149 2.28 9.70 9.26
CA LEU A 149 3.32 9.36 8.28
C LEU A 149 4.03 10.63 7.77
N LYS A 150 3.27 11.67 7.41
CA LYS A 150 3.85 12.96 6.98
C LYS A 150 4.73 13.56 8.06
N LYS A 151 4.31 13.49 9.31
CA LYS A 151 5.09 13.98 10.45
C LYS A 151 6.43 13.24 10.58
N ARG A 152 6.50 11.98 10.18
CA ARG A 152 7.72 11.16 10.19
C ARG A 152 8.57 11.33 8.93
N GLY A 153 8.14 12.16 7.98
CA GLY A 153 8.90 12.46 6.77
C GLY A 153 8.53 11.62 5.55
N PHE A 154 7.48 10.81 5.61
CA PHE A 154 6.98 10.08 4.43
C PHE A 154 6.36 11.03 3.42
N LYS A 155 6.47 10.67 2.15
CA LYS A 155 5.94 11.42 1.00
C LYS A 155 4.99 10.56 0.18
N PHE A 156 4.07 11.22 -0.53
CA PHE A 156 3.01 10.55 -1.30
C PHE A 156 2.14 9.64 -0.42
N VAL A 157 1.80 10.13 0.75
CA VAL A 157 1.01 9.42 1.76
C VAL A 157 -0.23 10.22 2.17
N GLY A 158 -0.89 10.85 1.20
CA GLY A 158 -2.19 11.51 1.44
C GLY A 158 -3.24 10.50 1.92
N THR A 159 -4.35 11.00 2.48
CA THR A 159 -5.35 10.12 3.09
C THR A 159 -5.94 9.09 2.12
N THR A 160 -6.16 9.46 0.85
CA THR A 160 -6.67 8.52 -0.16
C THR A 160 -5.68 7.40 -0.45
N ILE A 161 -4.39 7.72 -0.54
CA ILE A 161 -3.31 6.74 -0.70
C ILE A 161 -3.22 5.85 0.54
N CYS A 162 -3.29 6.43 1.73
CA CYS A 162 -3.29 5.68 2.99
C CYS A 162 -4.47 4.73 3.08
N TYR A 163 -5.66 5.17 2.64
CA TYR A 163 -6.82 4.29 2.65
C TYR A 163 -6.67 3.14 1.65
N SER A 164 -6.17 3.39 0.46
CA SER A 164 -5.84 2.33 -0.52
C SER A 164 -4.81 1.34 0.04
N PHE A 165 -3.82 1.84 0.75
CA PHE A 165 -2.85 1.01 1.48
C PHE A 165 -3.54 0.14 2.56
N MET A 166 -4.45 0.72 3.32
CA MET A 166 -5.21 -0.01 4.34
C MET A 166 -6.05 -1.14 3.72
N GLN A 167 -6.68 -0.88 2.58
CA GLN A 167 -7.40 -1.91 1.81
C GLN A 167 -6.47 -3.02 1.33
N ALA A 168 -5.36 -2.65 0.72
CA ALA A 168 -4.42 -3.61 0.14
C ALA A 168 -3.80 -4.52 1.18
N CYS A 169 -3.51 -4.01 2.37
CA CYS A 169 -2.84 -4.73 3.45
C CYS A 169 -3.81 -5.32 4.50
N GLY A 170 -5.10 -5.25 4.24
CA GLY A 170 -6.11 -5.91 5.06
C GLY A 170 -6.36 -5.25 6.42
N LEU A 171 -5.90 -4.01 6.64
CA LEU A 171 -6.31 -3.23 7.80
C LEU A 171 -7.81 -2.95 7.74
N VAL A 172 -8.33 -2.77 6.53
CA VAL A 172 -9.75 -2.80 6.22
C VAL A 172 -10.03 -3.88 5.17
N ASN A 173 -11.20 -4.50 5.24
CA ASN A 173 -11.67 -5.42 4.23
C ASN A 173 -12.87 -4.81 3.53
N ASP A 174 -12.66 -4.38 2.30
CA ASP A 174 -13.66 -3.68 1.48
C ASP A 174 -14.16 -4.54 0.33
N HIS A 175 -13.98 -5.87 0.39
CA HIS A 175 -14.69 -6.76 -0.51
C HIS A 175 -16.20 -6.54 -0.34
N VAL A 176 -16.90 -6.33 -1.44
CA VAL A 176 -18.37 -6.19 -1.38
C VAL A 176 -19.01 -7.49 -0.93
N THR A 177 -20.20 -7.42 -0.32
CA THR A 177 -20.84 -8.58 0.30
C THR A 177 -21.14 -9.73 -0.66
N SER A 178 -21.29 -9.43 -1.96
CA SER A 178 -21.50 -10.43 -3.00
C SER A 178 -20.21 -11.04 -3.56
N CYS A 179 -19.05 -10.52 -3.15
CA CYS A 179 -17.74 -10.99 -3.64
C CYS A 179 -17.38 -12.34 -3.04
N ILE A 180 -16.77 -13.22 -3.85
CA ILE A 180 -16.29 -14.53 -3.40
C ILE A 180 -15.25 -14.44 -2.28
N CYS A 181 -14.56 -13.29 -2.16
CA CYS A 181 -13.55 -13.04 -1.14
C CYS A 181 -14.10 -12.31 0.10
N TYR A 182 -15.40 -12.04 0.13
CA TYR A 182 -16.02 -11.45 1.33
C TYR A 182 -15.90 -12.41 2.51
N PRO A 183 -15.42 -11.96 3.68
CA PRO A 183 -15.09 -12.87 4.78
C PRO A 183 -16.28 -13.57 5.43
N GLY A 184 -17.52 -13.16 5.07
CA GLY A 184 -18.73 -13.70 5.66
C GLY A 184 -19.00 -13.19 7.08
N GLU A 185 -20.11 -13.62 7.64
CA GLU A 185 -20.33 -13.44 9.07
C GLU A 185 -19.49 -14.47 9.80
N GLN A 186 -18.56 -14.01 10.62
CA GLN A 186 -17.98 -14.88 11.63
C GLN A 186 -19.14 -15.17 12.59
N HIS A 187 -19.69 -16.35 12.50
CA HIS A 187 -20.50 -16.86 13.59
C HIS A 187 -19.54 -17.06 14.77
N ASP A 188 -19.58 -16.15 15.71
CA ASP A 188 -19.00 -16.38 17.02
C ASP A 188 -19.68 -17.64 17.57
N SER A 189 -18.95 -18.72 17.50
CA SER A 189 -19.35 -19.97 18.13
C SER A 189 -18.83 -20.02 19.56
#